data_237b42c56409872bd11d07dbc68a2bcb
#
_entry.id   237b42c56409872bd11d07dbc68a2bcb
#
_cell.length_a   1.000
_cell.length_b   1.000
_cell.length_c   1.000
_cell.angle_alpha   90.00
_cell.angle_beta   90.00
_cell.angle_gamma   90.00
#
_symmetry.space_group_name_H-M   'P 1'
#
loop_
_entity.id
_entity.type
_entity.pdbx_description
1 polymer ?
#
loop_
_entity_poly.entity_id
_entity_poly.type
_entity_poly.pdbx_seq_one_letter_code
_entity_poly.pdbx_strand_id
1 'polypeptide(L)'
;MSRGIARERAVRKRLEDEGWWVSRAAGSLGDADLVALRADKNARLIEVKSTKRGPYHGFGPSDRFGLKTAAEVAGAEAWLAWWPPRGELKWIPEVEWPA
;
A
#
# COMPACT_ATOMS: atom_id res chain seq x y z
N MET A 1 -14.44 -9.78 11.61
CA MET A 1 -13.25 -9.23 10.96
C MET A 1 -13.62 -8.01 10.12
N SER A 2 -12.87 -6.93 10.20
CA SER A 2 -13.19 -5.74 9.42
C SER A 2 -12.87 -5.96 7.95
N ARG A 3 -13.56 -5.20 7.09
CA ARG A 3 -13.31 -5.22 5.66
C ARG A 3 -11.86 -4.82 5.34
N GLY A 4 -11.32 -3.86 6.10
CA GLY A 4 -9.94 -3.42 5.91
C GLY A 4 -8.92 -4.52 6.09
N ILE A 5 -9.07 -5.34 7.14
CA ILE A 5 -8.16 -6.45 7.40
C ILE A 5 -8.25 -7.49 6.29
N ALA A 6 -9.47 -7.80 5.82
CA ALA A 6 -9.65 -8.75 4.74
C ALA A 6 -8.99 -8.27 3.45
N ARG A 7 -9.07 -6.98 3.15
CA ARG A 7 -8.44 -6.39 1.97
C ARG A 7 -6.92 -6.41 2.07
N GLU A 8 -6.37 -6.09 3.23
CA GLU A 8 -4.93 -6.18 3.46
C GLU A 8 -4.42 -7.59 3.26
N ARG A 9 -5.14 -8.59 3.79
CA ARG A 9 -4.77 -10.00 3.63
C ARG A 9 -4.78 -10.42 2.16
N ALA A 10 -5.76 -9.94 1.41
CA ALA A 10 -5.85 -10.25 -0.01
C ALA A 10 -4.67 -9.65 -0.79
N VAL A 11 -4.27 -8.42 -0.48
CA VAL A 11 -3.11 -7.78 -1.10
C VAL A 11 -1.84 -8.55 -0.73
N ARG A 12 -1.69 -8.91 0.54
CA ARG A 12 -0.55 -9.67 1.02
C ARG A 12 -0.41 -10.99 0.27
N LYS A 13 -1.52 -11.73 0.15
CA LYS A 13 -1.49 -13.02 -0.53
C LYS A 13 -1.07 -12.86 -2.00
N ARG A 14 -1.59 -11.83 -2.66
CA ARG A 14 -1.22 -11.57 -4.05
C ARG A 14 0.27 -11.32 -4.21
N LEU A 15 0.85 -10.53 -3.31
CA LEU A 15 2.29 -10.27 -3.32
C LEU A 15 3.09 -11.54 -3.03
N GLU A 16 2.65 -12.32 -2.05
CA GLU A 16 3.32 -13.58 -1.72
C GLU A 16 3.30 -14.54 -2.91
N ASP A 17 2.19 -14.61 -3.62
CA ASP A 17 2.08 -15.44 -4.82
C ASP A 17 3.05 -14.99 -5.92
N GLU A 18 3.45 -13.73 -5.91
CA GLU A 18 4.42 -13.16 -6.85
C GLU A 18 5.86 -13.23 -6.35
N GLY A 19 6.09 -13.84 -5.21
CA GLY A 19 7.44 -14.04 -4.69
C GLY A 19 7.92 -13.01 -3.67
N TRP A 20 7.03 -12.19 -3.16
CA TRP A 20 7.39 -11.20 -2.14
C TRP A 20 7.26 -11.77 -0.73
N TRP A 21 8.19 -11.39 0.13
CA TRP A 21 8.02 -11.55 1.57
C TRP A 21 7.24 -10.32 2.05
N VAL A 22 6.18 -10.52 2.81
CA VAL A 22 5.30 -9.42 3.21
C VAL A 22 5.07 -9.43 4.71
N SER A 23 5.18 -8.26 5.33
CA SER A 23 4.85 -8.08 6.74
C SER A 23 3.80 -6.99 6.88
N ARG A 24 2.91 -7.15 7.83
CA ARG A 24 1.95 -6.12 8.19
C ARG A 24 2.65 -5.09 9.07
N ALA A 25 2.61 -3.83 8.67
CA ALA A 25 3.20 -2.73 9.43
C ALA A 25 2.14 -2.13 10.35
N ALA A 26 1.83 -2.82 11.44
CA ALA A 26 0.78 -2.37 12.36
C ALA A 26 1.33 -1.36 13.36
N GLY A 27 0.67 -0.21 13.43
CA GLY A 27 0.84 0.75 14.51
C GLY A 27 2.11 1.58 14.53
N SER A 28 3.25 0.97 14.64
CA SER A 28 4.48 1.71 14.91
C SER A 28 5.10 2.41 13.71
N LEU A 29 4.80 1.98 12.48
CA LEU A 29 5.32 2.65 11.29
C LEU A 29 4.34 3.65 10.68
N GLY A 30 3.13 3.71 11.22
CA GLY A 30 2.13 4.75 10.97
C GLY A 30 1.73 5.05 9.53
N ASP A 31 2.65 4.99 8.61
CA ASP A 31 2.45 5.48 7.25
C ASP A 31 2.19 4.39 6.22
N ALA A 32 2.38 3.13 6.57
CA ALA A 32 2.16 2.01 5.65
C ALA A 32 1.37 0.90 6.31
N ASP A 33 0.55 0.19 5.53
CA ASP A 33 -0.17 -0.98 6.01
C ASP A 33 0.67 -2.25 5.86
N LEU A 34 1.44 -2.34 4.79
CA LEU A 34 2.26 -3.51 4.48
C LEU A 34 3.66 -3.09 4.04
N VAL A 35 4.62 -3.96 4.33
CA VAL A 35 5.99 -3.84 3.81
C VAL A 35 6.28 -5.11 3.02
N ALA A 36 6.71 -4.96 1.77
CA ALA A 36 7.00 -6.09 0.90
C ALA A 36 8.47 -6.04 0.46
N LEU A 37 9.14 -7.19 0.58
CA LEU A 37 10.56 -7.32 0.23
C LEU A 37 10.75 -8.45 -0.77
N ARG A 38 11.63 -8.22 -1.73
CA ARG A 38 12.00 -9.22 -2.72
C ARG A 38 13.44 -8.99 -3.14
N ALA A 39 14.22 -10.07 -3.29
CA ALA A 39 15.67 -9.98 -3.50
C ALA A 39 16.07 -9.18 -4.75
N ASP A 40 15.26 -9.25 -5.80
CA ASP A 40 15.57 -8.64 -7.10
C ASP A 40 14.85 -7.32 -7.34
N LYS A 41 14.15 -6.78 -6.32
CA LYS A 41 13.34 -5.57 -6.44
C LYS A 41 13.57 -4.64 -5.27
N ASN A 42 13.25 -3.37 -5.45
CA ASN A 42 13.22 -2.43 -4.35
C ASN A 42 12.11 -2.81 -3.38
N ALA A 43 12.35 -2.55 -2.10
CA ALA A 43 11.31 -2.74 -1.08
C ALA A 43 10.11 -1.85 -1.41
N ARG A 44 8.91 -2.27 -0.99
CA ARG A 44 7.69 -1.49 -1.18
C ARG A 44 7.00 -1.21 0.15
N LEU A 45 6.64 0.03 0.36
CA LEU A 45 5.76 0.42 1.45
C LEU A 45 4.38 0.64 0.83
N ILE A 46 3.37 -0.05 1.34
CA ILE A 46 2.07 -0.13 0.68
C ILE A 46 0.95 0.33 1.60
N GLU A 47 0.14 1.25 1.10
CA GLU A 47 -1.12 1.64 1.72
C GLU A 47 -2.24 0.90 1.01
N VAL A 48 -3.15 0.26 1.76
CA VAL A 48 -4.28 -0.48 1.19
C VAL A 48 -5.56 0.29 1.46
N LYS A 49 -6.31 0.59 0.40
CA LYS A 49 -7.60 1.29 0.50
C LYS A 49 -8.69 0.53 -0.26
N SER A 50 -9.88 0.53 0.32
CA SER A 50 -11.08 -0.02 -0.31
C SER A 50 -12.15 1.06 -0.20
N THR A 51 -12.29 1.90 -1.22
CA THR A 51 -13.15 3.07 -1.16
C THR A 51 -13.99 3.21 -2.42
N LYS A 52 -15.21 3.74 -2.25
CA LYS A 52 -16.14 3.97 -3.35
C LYS A 52 -15.89 5.30 -4.05
N ARG A 53 -15.17 6.21 -3.41
CA ARG A 53 -14.98 7.58 -3.88
C ARG A 53 -13.62 7.82 -4.51
N GLY A 54 -13.04 6.78 -5.06
CA GLY A 54 -11.74 6.89 -5.70
C GLY A 54 -10.59 6.52 -4.78
N PRO A 55 -9.40 6.37 -5.34
CA PRO A 55 -8.24 5.82 -4.61
C PRO A 55 -7.72 6.72 -3.49
N TYR A 56 -7.97 8.02 -3.57
CA TYR A 56 -7.38 8.98 -2.61
C TYR A 56 -8.35 9.39 -1.50
N HIS A 57 -9.55 8.85 -1.49
CA HIS A 57 -10.48 9.10 -0.39
C HIS A 57 -9.95 8.39 0.86
N GLY A 58 -9.68 9.14 1.91
CA GLY A 58 -9.04 8.60 3.11
C GLY A 58 -7.53 8.42 2.99
N PHE A 59 -6.96 8.89 1.88
CA PHE A 59 -5.51 8.89 1.66
C PHE A 59 -5.16 10.28 1.10
N GLY A 60 -5.28 11.27 1.97
CA GLY A 60 -5.12 12.68 1.62
C GLY A 60 -3.67 13.10 1.49
N PRO A 61 -3.45 14.40 1.21
CA PRO A 61 -2.09 14.92 0.99
C PRO A 61 -1.12 14.63 2.13
N SER A 62 -1.58 14.73 3.38
CA SER A 62 -0.75 14.46 4.54
C SER A 62 -0.35 13.00 4.60
N ASP A 63 -1.29 12.10 4.35
CA ASP A 63 -1.01 10.65 4.35
C ASP A 63 -0.06 10.28 3.22
N ARG A 64 -0.27 10.86 2.04
CA ARG A 64 0.61 10.61 0.89
C ARG A 64 2.01 11.10 1.16
N PHE A 65 2.14 12.29 1.75
CA PHE A 65 3.44 12.86 2.11
C PHE A 65 4.16 11.96 3.14
N GLY A 66 3.43 11.49 4.14
CA GLY A 66 3.99 10.60 5.16
C GLY A 66 4.54 9.31 4.57
N LEU A 67 3.75 8.65 3.71
CA LEU A 67 4.19 7.40 3.09
C LEU A 67 5.38 7.63 2.16
N LYS A 68 5.33 8.68 1.37
CA LYS A 68 6.42 9.06 0.48
C LYS A 68 7.72 9.31 1.25
N THR A 69 7.62 10.07 2.35
CA THR A 69 8.78 10.39 3.19
C THR A 69 9.37 9.11 3.81
N ALA A 70 8.51 8.24 4.34
CA ALA A 70 8.95 6.98 4.92
C ALA A 70 9.67 6.11 3.88
N ALA A 71 9.16 6.08 2.66
CA ALA A 71 9.77 5.32 1.57
C ALA A 71 11.15 5.90 1.21
N GLU A 72 11.29 7.23 1.16
CA GLU A 72 12.57 7.87 0.89
C GLU A 72 13.61 7.50 1.95
N VAL A 73 13.23 7.57 3.22
CA VAL A 73 14.12 7.23 4.33
C VAL A 73 14.56 5.77 4.25
N ALA A 74 13.65 4.88 3.87
CA ALA A 74 13.92 3.45 3.80
C ALA A 74 14.59 3.02 2.49
N GLY A 75 14.73 3.89 1.51
CA GLY A 75 15.20 3.51 0.18
C GLY A 75 14.21 2.61 -0.54
N ALA A 76 12.93 2.77 -0.25
CA ALA A 76 11.85 1.92 -0.77
C ALA A 76 10.97 2.69 -1.75
N GLU A 77 10.05 1.97 -2.37
CA GLU A 77 9.02 2.57 -3.22
C GLU A 77 7.72 2.68 -2.42
N ALA A 78 6.98 3.76 -2.65
CA ALA A 78 5.67 3.94 -2.03
C ALA A 78 4.59 3.56 -3.03
N TRP A 79 3.63 2.75 -2.61
CA TRP A 79 2.56 2.25 -3.46
C TRP A 79 1.21 2.35 -2.77
N LEU A 80 0.17 2.62 -3.56
CA LEU A 80 -1.20 2.54 -3.12
C LEU A 80 -1.84 1.32 -3.79
N ALA A 81 -2.41 0.44 -2.98
CA ALA A 81 -3.16 -0.71 -3.46
C ALA A 81 -4.63 -0.41 -3.24
N TRP A 82 -5.36 -0.09 -4.30
CA TRP A 82 -6.75 0.34 -4.22
C TRP A 82 -7.72 -0.70 -4.75
N TRP A 83 -8.69 -1.04 -3.90
CA TRP A 83 -9.80 -1.90 -4.28
C TRP A 83 -11.00 -1.02 -4.63
N PRO A 84 -11.35 -0.88 -5.92
CA PRO A 84 -12.58 -0.19 -6.30
C PRO A 84 -13.79 -1.04 -5.90
N PRO A 85 -15.00 -0.45 -5.82
CA PRO A 85 -16.21 -1.19 -5.41
C PRO A 85 -16.56 -2.36 -6.32
N ARG A 86 -16.23 -2.24 -7.60
CA ARG A 86 -16.41 -3.30 -8.57
C ARG A 86 -15.18 -3.35 -9.45
N GLY A 87 -14.49 -4.47 -9.45
CA GLY A 87 -13.31 -4.61 -10.26
C GLY A 87 -12.11 -5.09 -9.48
N GLU A 88 -11.02 -5.17 -10.17
CA GLU A 88 -9.80 -5.74 -9.64
C GLU A 88 -8.95 -4.72 -8.89
N LEU A 89 -8.10 -5.22 -8.02
CA LEU A 89 -7.11 -4.41 -7.33
C LEU A 89 -6.30 -3.59 -8.34
N LYS A 90 -6.14 -2.31 -8.04
CA LYS A 90 -5.31 -1.42 -8.83
C LYS A 90 -4.09 -0.98 -8.03
N TRP A 91 -2.94 -1.14 -8.64
CA TRP A 91 -1.67 -0.72 -8.06
C TRP A 91 -1.32 0.66 -8.60
N ILE A 92 -1.17 1.64 -7.71
CA ILE A 92 -0.89 3.02 -8.11
C ILE A 92 0.43 3.46 -7.50
N PRO A 93 1.49 3.58 -8.31
CA PRO A 93 2.79 4.02 -7.79
C PRO A 93 2.76 5.50 -7.44
N GLU A 94 3.65 5.90 -6.57
CA GLU A 94 3.76 7.27 -6.08
C GLU A 94 3.77 8.32 -7.19
N VAL A 95 4.45 8.02 -8.30
CA VAL A 95 4.58 8.99 -9.41
C VAL A 95 3.23 9.38 -10.01
N GLU A 96 2.19 8.57 -9.82
CA GLU A 96 0.86 8.85 -10.34
C GLU A 96 -0.03 9.55 -9.33
N TRP A 97 0.41 9.73 -8.10
CA TRP A 97 -0.42 10.37 -7.08
C TRP A 97 -0.56 11.88 -7.34
N PRO A 98 -1.71 12.48 -6.99
CA PRO A 98 -1.85 13.93 -7.07
C PRO A 98 -0.91 14.64 -6.09
N ALA A 99 -0.59 15.86 -6.41
CA ALA A 99 0.30 16.67 -5.59
C ALA A 99 -0.31 16.96 -4.20
#